data_8bde4df4b0f68259e79fad03589a6210
#
_entry.id   8bde4df4b0f68259e79fad03589a6210
#
_cell.length_a   1.000
_cell.length_b   1.000
_cell.length_c   1.000
_cell.angle_alpha   90.00
_cell.angle_beta   90.00
_cell.angle_gamma   90.00
#
_symmetry.space_group_name_H-M   'P 1'
#
loop_
_entity.id
_entity.type
_entity.pdbx_description
1 polymer ?
#
loop_
_entity_poly.entity_id
_entity_poly.type
_entity_poly.pdbx_seq_one_letter_code
_entity_poly.pdbx_strand_id
1 'polypeptide(L)'
;MTTRPLGTALGLLVGFLAVVIALDSTPLLSKDAAIVVDDSAQLAAGVFGAVACWWTARRHTGSQRRWRLLMAMGLAGWSVGQAIWSWYQIALDTPLPCPSLADVGFLALPVLALPALLTLGTGASRPPGPGSQHTSTVYLLDSVVVVGSLFVLTWATSLGTVVHTVAPTAPAFATAVAYPATDLVLVVIVGLLAVTRRVPEQYRTQLALLGSGLVAISVSDSIFAYIISTGGEEMPPVTNVGFIAGPLLIGVAALTGPDERHGAHVRRARHRTEVAHLLLPFVLVALTAAVVAAQAVAGWRIDPVEAVMVVLVVAVVLVRQVITSLQNAVLVERLSAIQAQLTHRALHDPLTGLANRVLFGERLRIAVDRHNIHHRPFALVIVDLDDFKAINDRYGHSAGDVVLQAVGQRLRSCVRATDTVARLGGDEFAVLVDAPALPPGGIGQRILSAFHHAFVIEGWRLMVSASLGVVEPGQEPRLTADLLLHRADAAMYVGKRRGKGVAVHYRPEMDREVPQLAQAAWRSPARW
;
A
#
# COMPACT_ATOMS: atom_id res chain seq x y z
N MET A 1 -23.82 -10.26 13.86
CA MET A 1 -24.47 -11.34 13.06
C MET A 1 -23.41 -12.03 12.22
N THR A 2 -23.35 -13.33 12.25
CA THR A 2 -22.26 -14.17 11.75
C THR A 2 -22.13 -14.17 10.22
N THR A 3 -20.92 -14.34 9.67
CA THR A 3 -20.61 -14.46 8.21
C THR A 3 -21.34 -15.64 7.55
N ARG A 4 -21.96 -16.50 8.32
CA ARG A 4 -22.77 -17.61 7.84
C ARG A 4 -23.97 -17.18 6.95
N PRO A 5 -24.72 -16.06 7.23
CA PRO A 5 -25.88 -15.73 6.40
C PRO A 5 -25.53 -15.23 4.99
N LEU A 6 -24.39 -14.56 4.77
CA LEU A 6 -24.01 -14.11 3.42
C LEU A 6 -23.57 -15.29 2.52
N GLY A 7 -22.76 -16.20 3.05
CA GLY A 7 -22.34 -17.40 2.32
C GLY A 7 -23.52 -18.30 1.97
N THR A 8 -24.48 -18.46 2.88
CA THR A 8 -25.72 -19.22 2.61
C THR A 8 -26.61 -18.51 1.61
N ALA A 9 -26.77 -17.18 1.67
CA ALA A 9 -27.54 -16.41 0.71
C ALA A 9 -26.97 -16.51 -0.71
N LEU A 10 -25.63 -16.36 -0.85
CA LEU A 10 -24.95 -16.56 -2.14
C LEU A 10 -25.03 -18.00 -2.64
N GLY A 11 -24.91 -18.99 -1.75
CA GLY A 11 -25.08 -20.40 -2.10
C GLY A 11 -26.48 -20.70 -2.61
N LEU A 12 -27.51 -20.16 -1.98
CA LEU A 12 -28.90 -20.28 -2.41
C LEU A 12 -29.14 -19.59 -3.77
N LEU A 13 -28.54 -18.41 -3.97
CA LEU A 13 -28.61 -17.69 -5.25
C LEU A 13 -27.97 -18.49 -6.37
N VAL A 14 -26.77 -19.02 -6.16
CA VAL A 14 -26.08 -19.87 -7.16
C VAL A 14 -26.87 -21.14 -7.43
N GLY A 15 -27.42 -21.79 -6.39
CA GLY A 15 -28.27 -22.96 -6.53
C GLY A 15 -29.55 -22.67 -7.33
N PHE A 16 -30.22 -21.56 -7.05
CA PHE A 16 -31.40 -21.12 -7.79
C PHE A 16 -31.09 -20.86 -9.27
N LEU A 17 -30.02 -20.10 -9.55
CA LEU A 17 -29.57 -19.85 -10.93
C LEU A 17 -29.23 -21.14 -11.67
N ALA A 18 -28.50 -22.06 -11.02
CA ALA A 18 -28.16 -23.34 -11.62
C ALA A 18 -29.39 -24.15 -11.98
N VAL A 19 -30.43 -24.13 -11.12
CA VAL A 19 -31.71 -24.81 -11.39
C VAL A 19 -32.43 -24.16 -12.57
N VAL A 20 -32.55 -22.82 -12.62
CA VAL A 20 -33.21 -22.13 -13.73
C VAL A 20 -32.49 -22.42 -15.05
N ILE A 21 -31.14 -22.27 -15.10
CA ILE A 21 -30.34 -22.58 -16.31
C ILE A 21 -30.52 -24.04 -16.71
N ALA A 22 -30.51 -24.97 -15.76
CA ALA A 22 -30.68 -26.39 -16.06
C ALA A 22 -32.06 -26.68 -16.64
N LEU A 23 -33.12 -26.08 -16.10
CA LEU A 23 -34.48 -26.24 -16.62
C LEU A 23 -34.64 -25.69 -18.04
N ASP A 24 -34.02 -24.54 -18.30
CA ASP A 24 -34.12 -23.81 -19.55
C ASP A 24 -33.22 -24.42 -20.66
N SER A 25 -32.07 -25.02 -20.25
CA SER A 25 -31.11 -25.64 -21.19
C SER A 25 -31.38 -27.12 -21.50
N THR A 26 -32.30 -27.76 -20.79
CA THR A 26 -32.57 -29.19 -20.98
C THR A 26 -33.83 -29.41 -21.85
N PRO A 27 -33.90 -30.47 -22.68
CA PRO A 27 -35.09 -30.80 -23.45
C PRO A 27 -36.27 -31.33 -22.60
N LEU A 28 -36.21 -31.11 -21.27
CA LEU A 28 -37.26 -31.52 -20.32
C LEU A 28 -38.53 -30.66 -20.43
N LEU A 29 -38.37 -29.41 -20.87
CA LEU A 29 -39.47 -28.45 -21.01
C LEU A 29 -39.74 -28.19 -22.52
N SER A 30 -41.02 -27.96 -22.87
CA SER A 30 -41.35 -27.35 -24.15
C SER A 30 -40.79 -25.92 -24.22
N LYS A 31 -40.55 -25.39 -25.42
CA LYS A 31 -40.06 -24.01 -25.59
C LYS A 31 -40.93 -23.00 -24.83
N ASP A 32 -42.26 -23.12 -24.95
CA ASP A 32 -43.20 -22.22 -24.26
C ASP A 32 -43.09 -22.33 -22.72
N ALA A 33 -42.90 -23.55 -22.19
CA ALA A 33 -42.71 -23.74 -20.75
C ALA A 33 -41.39 -23.18 -20.26
N ALA A 34 -40.32 -23.26 -21.08
CA ALA A 34 -39.02 -22.68 -20.75
C ALA A 34 -39.09 -21.13 -20.68
N ILE A 35 -39.75 -20.48 -21.64
CA ILE A 35 -40.00 -19.04 -21.63
C ILE A 35 -40.77 -18.61 -20.36
N VAL A 36 -41.85 -19.35 -20.00
CA VAL A 36 -42.63 -19.05 -18.79
C VAL A 36 -41.77 -19.16 -17.51
N VAL A 37 -40.89 -20.18 -17.45
CA VAL A 37 -39.99 -20.35 -16.29
C VAL A 37 -38.98 -19.22 -16.20
N ASP A 38 -38.34 -18.84 -17.30
CA ASP A 38 -37.33 -17.78 -17.36
C ASP A 38 -37.95 -16.42 -17.01
N ASP A 39 -39.02 -16.02 -17.66
CA ASP A 39 -39.73 -14.77 -17.43
C ASP A 39 -40.26 -14.69 -15.97
N SER A 40 -40.80 -15.78 -15.44
CA SER A 40 -41.27 -15.83 -14.07
C SER A 40 -40.12 -15.71 -13.07
N ALA A 41 -38.95 -16.30 -13.36
CA ALA A 41 -37.76 -16.20 -12.52
C ALA A 41 -37.21 -14.76 -12.52
N GLN A 42 -37.17 -14.11 -13.69
CA GLN A 42 -36.77 -12.71 -13.80
C GLN A 42 -37.68 -11.79 -13.00
N LEU A 43 -39.01 -11.94 -13.17
CA LEU A 43 -39.99 -11.16 -12.44
C LEU A 43 -39.88 -11.37 -10.91
N ALA A 44 -39.75 -12.64 -10.48
CA ALA A 44 -39.59 -12.98 -9.07
C ALA A 44 -38.31 -12.36 -8.47
N ALA A 45 -37.20 -12.38 -9.22
CA ALA A 45 -35.94 -11.77 -8.83
C ALA A 45 -36.05 -10.24 -8.68
N GLY A 46 -36.71 -9.57 -9.63
CA GLY A 46 -36.99 -8.13 -9.57
C GLY A 46 -37.84 -7.75 -8.35
N VAL A 47 -38.94 -8.44 -8.14
CA VAL A 47 -39.83 -8.24 -6.99
C VAL A 47 -39.11 -8.49 -5.67
N PHE A 48 -38.33 -9.57 -5.55
CA PHE A 48 -37.51 -9.85 -4.37
C PHE A 48 -36.54 -8.71 -4.09
N GLY A 49 -35.80 -8.25 -5.09
CA GLY A 49 -34.85 -7.14 -4.95
C GLY A 49 -35.52 -5.85 -4.51
N ALA A 50 -36.67 -5.49 -5.12
CA ALA A 50 -37.48 -4.33 -4.75
C ALA A 50 -37.97 -4.40 -3.30
N VAL A 51 -38.56 -5.54 -2.90
CA VAL A 51 -39.07 -5.76 -1.53
C VAL A 51 -37.94 -5.74 -0.52
N ALA A 52 -36.82 -6.39 -0.78
CA ALA A 52 -35.66 -6.41 0.10
C ALA A 52 -35.10 -4.99 0.33
N CYS A 53 -34.95 -4.21 -0.74
CA CYS A 53 -34.53 -2.83 -0.65
C CYS A 53 -35.52 -1.96 0.14
N TRP A 54 -36.82 -2.07 -0.14
CA TRP A 54 -37.84 -1.30 0.54
C TRP A 54 -37.97 -1.66 2.03
N TRP A 55 -37.98 -2.96 2.36
CA TRP A 55 -38.08 -3.45 3.73
C TRP A 55 -36.89 -3.00 4.59
N THR A 56 -35.66 -3.09 4.04
CA THR A 56 -34.45 -2.66 4.73
C THR A 56 -34.37 -1.12 4.83
N ALA A 57 -34.86 -0.38 3.85
CA ALA A 57 -34.92 1.08 3.89
C ALA A 57 -35.68 1.62 5.10
N ARG A 58 -36.71 0.89 5.58
CA ARG A 58 -37.48 1.25 6.78
C ARG A 58 -36.68 1.21 8.08
N ARG A 59 -35.57 0.44 8.09
CA ARG A 59 -34.71 0.22 9.27
C ARG A 59 -33.48 1.10 9.29
N HIS A 60 -33.28 1.93 8.26
CA HIS A 60 -32.13 2.79 8.11
C HIS A 60 -32.53 4.26 7.98
N THR A 61 -31.54 5.17 8.19
CA THR A 61 -31.72 6.62 8.06
C THR A 61 -30.65 7.21 7.12
N GLY A 62 -30.79 8.47 6.76
CA GLY A 62 -29.78 9.19 5.97
C GLY A 62 -29.51 8.59 4.59
N SER A 63 -28.25 8.51 4.18
CA SER A 63 -27.83 8.00 2.87
C SER A 63 -28.16 6.52 2.69
N GLN A 64 -28.09 5.74 3.77
CA GLN A 64 -28.40 4.31 3.76
C GLN A 64 -29.88 4.02 3.46
N ARG A 65 -30.79 4.87 3.90
CA ARG A 65 -32.21 4.81 3.53
C ARG A 65 -32.44 5.24 2.08
N ARG A 66 -31.77 6.34 1.66
CA ARG A 66 -32.00 6.94 0.34
C ARG A 66 -31.64 6.00 -0.79
N TRP A 67 -30.44 5.40 -0.76
CA TRP A 67 -30.03 4.50 -1.84
C TRP A 67 -30.95 3.27 -1.93
N ARG A 68 -31.39 2.71 -0.77
CA ARG A 68 -32.31 1.56 -0.75
C ARG A 68 -33.69 1.92 -1.32
N LEU A 69 -34.22 3.10 -1.02
CA LEU A 69 -35.49 3.56 -1.58
C LEU A 69 -35.40 3.77 -3.08
N LEU A 70 -34.34 4.40 -3.55
CA LEU A 70 -34.12 4.63 -4.98
C LEU A 70 -34.00 3.30 -5.73
N MET A 71 -33.22 2.35 -5.21
CA MET A 71 -33.10 1.02 -5.79
C MET A 71 -34.41 0.24 -5.74
N ALA A 72 -35.17 0.34 -4.65
CA ALA A 72 -36.51 -0.29 -4.55
C ALA A 72 -37.46 0.25 -5.63
N MET A 73 -37.49 1.55 -5.85
CA MET A 73 -38.31 2.18 -6.91
C MET A 73 -37.85 1.76 -8.31
N GLY A 74 -36.51 1.74 -8.54
CA GLY A 74 -35.95 1.30 -9.81
C GLY A 74 -36.26 -0.15 -10.14
N LEU A 75 -36.07 -1.06 -9.17
CA LEU A 75 -36.40 -2.48 -9.34
C LEU A 75 -37.91 -2.73 -9.45
N ALA A 76 -38.75 -1.96 -8.76
CA ALA A 76 -40.20 -2.02 -8.92
C ALA A 76 -40.61 -1.60 -10.35
N GLY A 77 -40.06 -0.50 -10.88
CA GLY A 77 -40.25 -0.08 -12.26
C GLY A 77 -39.80 -1.16 -13.26
N TRP A 78 -38.60 -1.72 -13.05
CA TRP A 78 -38.06 -2.80 -13.87
C TRP A 78 -38.97 -4.05 -13.82
N SER A 79 -39.49 -4.43 -12.64
CA SER A 79 -40.43 -5.55 -12.49
C SER A 79 -41.76 -5.30 -13.22
N VAL A 80 -42.25 -4.06 -13.26
CA VAL A 80 -43.42 -3.70 -14.05
C VAL A 80 -43.13 -3.85 -15.53
N GLY A 81 -41.96 -3.36 -15.98
CA GLY A 81 -41.49 -3.57 -17.36
C GLY A 81 -41.46 -5.04 -17.74
N GLN A 82 -40.89 -5.89 -16.86
CA GLN A 82 -40.83 -7.35 -17.05
C GLN A 82 -42.24 -7.99 -17.11
N ALA A 83 -43.16 -7.57 -16.26
CA ALA A 83 -44.53 -8.07 -16.31
C ALA A 83 -45.24 -7.69 -17.61
N ILE A 84 -45.01 -6.48 -18.14
CA ILE A 84 -45.54 -6.06 -19.44
C ILE A 84 -44.91 -6.89 -20.56
N TRP A 85 -43.57 -7.10 -20.53
CA TRP A 85 -42.83 -7.93 -21.47
C TRP A 85 -43.40 -9.35 -21.52
N SER A 86 -43.50 -10.03 -20.36
CA SER A 86 -44.03 -11.38 -20.20
C SER A 86 -45.49 -11.48 -20.69
N TRP A 87 -46.30 -10.43 -20.46
CA TRP A 87 -47.66 -10.39 -20.96
C TRP A 87 -47.75 -10.44 -22.50
N TYR A 88 -46.90 -9.64 -23.19
CA TYR A 88 -46.85 -9.67 -24.64
C TYR A 88 -46.35 -11.00 -25.16
N GLN A 89 -45.31 -11.57 -24.54
CA GLN A 89 -44.66 -12.81 -24.99
C GLN A 89 -45.52 -14.05 -24.70
N ILE A 90 -46.10 -14.15 -23.49
CA ILE A 90 -46.81 -15.36 -23.04
C ILE A 90 -48.33 -15.31 -23.38
N ALA A 91 -48.98 -14.16 -23.16
CA ALA A 91 -50.41 -14.05 -23.28
C ALA A 91 -50.88 -13.64 -24.66
N LEU A 92 -50.11 -12.78 -25.36
CA LEU A 92 -50.49 -12.26 -26.68
C LEU A 92 -49.76 -12.96 -27.84
N ASP A 93 -48.67 -13.69 -27.52
CA ASP A 93 -47.80 -14.33 -28.53
C ASP A 93 -47.42 -13.36 -29.68
N THR A 94 -47.09 -12.12 -29.29
CA THR A 94 -46.74 -11.06 -30.22
C THR A 94 -45.49 -10.34 -29.76
N PRO A 95 -44.61 -9.92 -30.72
CA PRO A 95 -43.43 -9.14 -30.35
C PRO A 95 -43.83 -7.80 -29.72
N LEU A 96 -43.08 -7.42 -28.67
CA LEU A 96 -43.31 -6.14 -28.00
C LEU A 96 -43.05 -4.98 -28.97
N PRO A 97 -43.98 -3.99 -29.08
CA PRO A 97 -43.70 -2.79 -29.87
C PRO A 97 -42.56 -1.96 -29.26
N CYS A 98 -41.68 -1.41 -30.10
CA CYS A 98 -40.60 -0.52 -29.66
C CYS A 98 -40.80 0.88 -30.23
N PRO A 99 -40.90 1.92 -29.38
CA PRO A 99 -40.93 1.92 -27.92
C PRO A 99 -42.25 1.42 -27.32
N SER A 100 -42.20 0.92 -26.09
CA SER A 100 -43.35 0.43 -25.35
C SER A 100 -43.37 0.96 -23.90
N LEU A 101 -44.45 0.71 -23.15
CA LEU A 101 -44.49 1.00 -21.72
C LEU A 101 -43.51 0.16 -20.89
N ALA A 102 -43.11 -1.01 -21.39
CA ALA A 102 -42.07 -1.85 -20.75
C ALA A 102 -40.73 -1.11 -20.71
N ASP A 103 -40.37 -0.38 -21.78
CA ASP A 103 -39.10 0.38 -21.84
C ASP A 103 -39.03 1.46 -20.76
N VAL A 104 -40.15 2.10 -20.41
CA VAL A 104 -40.21 3.06 -19.32
C VAL A 104 -39.91 2.37 -17.98
N GLY A 105 -40.42 1.14 -17.81
CA GLY A 105 -40.17 0.31 -16.62
C GLY A 105 -38.69 -0.11 -16.53
N PHE A 106 -38.13 -0.61 -17.61
CA PHE A 106 -36.74 -1.05 -17.65
C PHE A 106 -35.75 0.09 -17.44
N LEU A 107 -35.94 1.24 -18.10
CA LEU A 107 -35.09 2.43 -17.94
C LEU A 107 -35.25 3.12 -16.57
N ALA A 108 -36.28 2.81 -15.80
CA ALA A 108 -36.42 3.33 -14.44
C ALA A 108 -35.28 2.85 -13.51
N LEU A 109 -34.78 1.62 -13.72
CA LEU A 109 -33.71 1.07 -12.89
C LEU A 109 -32.38 1.83 -13.08
N PRO A 110 -31.79 2.00 -14.27
CA PRO A 110 -30.55 2.77 -14.43
C PRO A 110 -30.69 4.23 -14.01
N VAL A 111 -31.82 4.88 -14.30
CA VAL A 111 -32.08 6.29 -13.93
C VAL A 111 -32.08 6.48 -12.42
N LEU A 112 -32.65 5.56 -11.65
CA LEU A 112 -32.72 5.63 -10.19
C LEU A 112 -31.50 5.02 -9.49
N ALA A 113 -30.81 4.07 -10.12
CA ALA A 113 -29.56 3.52 -9.62
C ALA A 113 -28.43 4.57 -9.59
N LEU A 114 -28.39 5.47 -10.56
CA LEU A 114 -27.41 6.55 -10.63
C LEU A 114 -27.37 7.40 -9.34
N PRO A 115 -28.46 8.08 -8.93
CA PRO A 115 -28.46 8.82 -7.68
C PRO A 115 -28.32 7.92 -6.44
N ALA A 116 -28.75 6.65 -6.49
CA ALA A 116 -28.53 5.69 -5.41
C ALA A 116 -27.04 5.46 -5.17
N LEU A 117 -26.25 5.18 -6.21
CA LEU A 117 -24.80 5.02 -6.13
C LEU A 117 -24.10 6.29 -5.64
N LEU A 118 -24.50 7.46 -6.12
CA LEU A 118 -23.94 8.73 -5.67
C LEU A 118 -24.17 8.98 -4.17
N THR A 119 -25.34 8.60 -3.63
CA THR A 119 -25.62 8.74 -2.18
C THR A 119 -24.75 7.82 -1.31
N LEU A 120 -24.29 6.66 -1.83
CA LEU A 120 -23.31 5.81 -1.14
C LEU A 120 -21.93 6.46 -1.05
N GLY A 121 -21.52 7.22 -2.08
CA GLY A 121 -20.21 7.88 -2.16
C GLY A 121 -20.07 9.13 -1.30
N THR A 122 -21.18 9.83 -0.98
CA THR A 122 -21.15 11.14 -0.29
C THR A 122 -20.91 11.07 1.22
N GLY A 123 -20.92 9.88 1.84
CA GLY A 123 -20.78 9.71 3.29
C GLY A 123 -19.35 9.82 3.86
N ALA A 124 -18.32 10.04 3.08
CA ALA A 124 -16.93 9.97 3.51
C ALA A 124 -16.06 11.12 2.96
N SER A 125 -16.42 12.35 3.21
CA SER A 125 -15.53 13.49 2.97
C SER A 125 -14.49 13.59 4.08
N ARG A 126 -13.38 12.84 3.96
CA ARG A 126 -12.18 13.11 4.76
C ARG A 126 -11.40 14.23 4.06
N PRO A 127 -11.03 15.34 4.74
CA PRO A 127 -10.22 16.38 4.12
C PRO A 127 -8.90 15.77 3.62
N PRO A 128 -8.40 16.19 2.45
CA PRO A 128 -7.13 15.74 1.93
C PRO A 128 -6.01 16.12 2.90
N GLY A 129 -5.25 15.13 3.40
CA GLY A 129 -4.08 15.36 4.24
C GLY A 129 -2.93 16.02 3.44
N PRO A 130 -1.99 16.71 4.10
CA PRO A 130 -0.83 17.28 3.44
C PRO A 130 -0.02 16.16 2.76
N GLY A 131 0.06 16.17 1.44
CA GLY A 131 0.68 15.14 0.58
C GLY A 131 -0.25 14.53 -0.45
N SER A 132 -1.56 14.87 -0.45
CA SER A 132 -2.58 14.24 -1.30
C SER A 132 -2.60 14.71 -2.76
N GLN A 133 -1.88 15.77 -3.13
CA GLN A 133 -1.94 16.31 -4.51
C GLN A 133 -1.36 15.34 -5.56
N HIS A 134 -0.27 14.64 -5.25
CA HIS A 134 0.33 13.66 -6.17
C HIS A 134 -0.52 12.38 -6.32
N THR A 135 -1.20 11.98 -5.25
CA THR A 135 -2.13 10.84 -5.27
C THR A 135 -3.38 11.15 -6.12
N SER A 136 -3.80 12.41 -6.15
CA SER A 136 -4.98 12.87 -6.91
C SER A 136 -4.82 12.68 -8.43
N THR A 137 -3.64 12.97 -8.98
CA THR A 137 -3.36 12.83 -10.43
C THR A 137 -3.44 11.36 -10.89
N VAL A 138 -2.87 10.44 -10.13
CA VAL A 138 -2.92 9.00 -10.46
C VAL A 138 -4.36 8.49 -10.42
N TYR A 139 -5.14 8.86 -9.40
CA TYR A 139 -6.56 8.49 -9.34
C TYR A 139 -7.39 9.08 -10.49
N LEU A 140 -7.08 10.28 -10.93
CA LEU A 140 -7.74 10.89 -12.10
C LEU A 140 -7.42 10.08 -13.36
N LEU A 141 -6.15 9.74 -13.59
CA LEU A 141 -5.74 8.93 -14.73
C LEU A 141 -6.34 7.52 -14.68
N ASP A 142 -6.36 6.87 -13.52
CA ASP A 142 -7.03 5.57 -13.34
C ASP A 142 -8.52 5.67 -13.65
N SER A 143 -9.17 6.76 -13.25
CA SER A 143 -10.58 7.01 -13.58
C SER A 143 -10.80 7.18 -15.08
N VAL A 144 -9.92 7.91 -15.77
CA VAL A 144 -10.00 8.08 -17.23
C VAL A 144 -9.76 6.75 -17.96
N VAL A 145 -8.82 5.92 -17.49
CA VAL A 145 -8.58 4.58 -18.04
C VAL A 145 -9.81 3.69 -17.88
N VAL A 146 -10.43 3.69 -16.68
CA VAL A 146 -11.65 2.90 -16.42
C VAL A 146 -12.79 3.35 -17.34
N VAL A 147 -13.06 4.65 -17.42
CA VAL A 147 -14.12 5.21 -18.28
C VAL A 147 -13.88 4.88 -19.75
N GLY A 148 -12.66 5.11 -20.23
CA GLY A 148 -12.30 4.84 -21.63
C GLY A 148 -12.38 3.36 -21.99
N SER A 149 -11.88 2.47 -21.11
CA SER A 149 -11.96 1.02 -21.32
C SER A 149 -13.40 0.51 -21.35
N LEU A 150 -14.24 0.98 -20.44
CA LEU A 150 -15.66 0.61 -20.41
C LEU A 150 -16.41 1.16 -21.62
N PHE A 151 -16.08 2.38 -22.08
CA PHE A 151 -16.62 2.92 -23.32
C PHE A 151 -16.27 2.04 -24.51
N VAL A 152 -14.99 1.66 -24.68
CA VAL A 152 -14.58 0.79 -25.78
C VAL A 152 -15.30 -0.56 -25.72
N LEU A 153 -15.39 -1.18 -24.54
CA LEU A 153 -16.11 -2.44 -24.37
C LEU A 153 -17.58 -2.31 -24.76
N THR A 154 -18.28 -1.29 -24.30
CA THR A 154 -19.69 -1.07 -24.63
C THR A 154 -19.87 -0.73 -26.12
N TRP A 155 -18.97 0.06 -26.70
CA TRP A 155 -18.99 0.37 -28.13
C TRP A 155 -18.80 -0.88 -28.96
N ALA A 156 -17.77 -1.69 -28.65
CA ALA A 156 -17.43 -2.90 -29.38
C ALA A 156 -18.50 -4.00 -29.28
N THR A 157 -19.27 -4.05 -28.19
CA THR A 157 -20.25 -5.13 -27.95
C THR A 157 -21.68 -4.76 -28.31
N SER A 158 -22.10 -3.52 -28.08
CA SER A 158 -23.52 -3.15 -28.24
C SER A 158 -23.74 -1.79 -28.86
N LEU A 159 -23.16 -0.72 -28.31
CA LEU A 159 -23.47 0.66 -28.71
C LEU A 159 -23.09 0.93 -30.17
N GLY A 160 -21.95 0.47 -30.64
CA GLY A 160 -21.50 0.63 -32.03
C GLY A 160 -22.44 -0.04 -33.02
N THR A 161 -22.89 -1.25 -32.75
CA THR A 161 -23.85 -1.97 -33.62
C THR A 161 -25.20 -1.25 -33.64
N VAL A 162 -25.72 -0.84 -32.48
CA VAL A 162 -26.99 -0.11 -32.38
C VAL A 162 -26.94 1.23 -33.12
N VAL A 163 -25.85 1.98 -33.02
CA VAL A 163 -25.69 3.28 -33.70
C VAL A 163 -25.64 3.16 -35.20
N HIS A 164 -25.09 2.06 -35.74
CA HIS A 164 -25.01 1.81 -37.18
C HIS A 164 -26.22 1.07 -37.75
N THR A 165 -27.15 0.60 -36.90
CA THR A 165 -28.37 -0.08 -37.35
C THR A 165 -29.44 0.95 -37.73
N VAL A 166 -30.10 0.75 -38.85
CA VAL A 166 -31.21 1.61 -39.30
C VAL A 166 -32.46 1.25 -38.50
N ALA A 167 -32.80 2.08 -37.53
CA ALA A 167 -34.06 1.92 -36.79
C ALA A 167 -35.26 2.43 -37.62
N PRO A 168 -36.44 1.80 -37.50
CA PRO A 168 -37.63 2.15 -38.31
C PRO A 168 -38.17 3.54 -37.97
N THR A 169 -37.96 4.02 -36.75
CA THR A 169 -38.43 5.36 -36.28
C THR A 169 -37.42 6.02 -35.36
N ALA A 170 -37.46 7.35 -35.31
CA ALA A 170 -36.59 8.11 -34.39
C ALA A 170 -36.80 7.75 -32.90
N PRO A 171 -38.01 7.53 -32.37
CA PRO A 171 -38.21 7.05 -31.00
C PRO A 171 -37.62 5.65 -30.74
N ALA A 172 -37.76 4.73 -31.71
CA ALA A 172 -37.16 3.37 -31.59
C ALA A 172 -35.63 3.44 -31.53
N PHE A 173 -35.01 4.29 -32.36
CA PHE A 173 -33.57 4.54 -32.29
C PHE A 173 -33.14 5.11 -30.94
N ALA A 174 -33.87 6.15 -30.45
CA ALA A 174 -33.56 6.76 -29.16
C ALA A 174 -33.65 5.74 -28.01
N THR A 175 -34.67 4.87 -28.01
CA THR A 175 -34.82 3.79 -27.01
C THR A 175 -33.68 2.79 -27.10
N ALA A 176 -33.34 2.31 -28.31
CA ALA A 176 -32.27 1.35 -28.51
C ALA A 176 -30.89 1.86 -28.04
N VAL A 177 -30.61 3.17 -28.25
CA VAL A 177 -29.37 3.81 -27.78
C VAL A 177 -29.41 4.06 -26.26
N ALA A 178 -30.58 4.32 -25.68
CA ALA A 178 -30.72 4.65 -24.26
C ALA A 178 -30.24 3.51 -23.34
N TYR A 179 -30.48 2.25 -23.69
CA TYR A 179 -30.06 1.08 -22.89
C TYR A 179 -28.53 1.02 -22.74
N PRO A 180 -27.72 0.83 -23.80
CA PRO A 180 -26.28 0.73 -23.65
C PRO A 180 -25.64 2.03 -23.13
N ALA A 181 -26.23 3.20 -23.39
CA ALA A 181 -25.73 4.46 -22.88
C ALA A 181 -25.95 4.61 -21.36
N THR A 182 -27.12 4.23 -20.84
CA THR A 182 -27.38 4.28 -19.39
C THR A 182 -26.60 3.22 -18.65
N ASP A 183 -26.43 2.03 -19.22
CA ASP A 183 -25.61 0.96 -18.67
C ASP A 183 -24.14 1.37 -18.57
N LEU A 184 -23.60 1.97 -19.62
CA LEU A 184 -22.24 2.51 -19.60
C LEU A 184 -22.07 3.48 -18.44
N VAL A 185 -23.00 4.42 -18.24
CA VAL A 185 -22.95 5.40 -17.14
C VAL A 185 -22.95 4.69 -15.78
N LEU A 186 -23.81 3.67 -15.59
CA LEU A 186 -23.86 2.90 -14.35
C LEU A 186 -22.56 2.16 -14.05
N VAL A 187 -22.06 1.41 -15.04
CA VAL A 187 -20.82 0.61 -14.88
C VAL A 187 -19.62 1.53 -14.64
N VAL A 188 -19.57 2.68 -15.33
CA VAL A 188 -18.55 3.72 -15.09
C VAL A 188 -18.60 4.20 -13.65
N ILE A 189 -19.77 4.53 -13.11
CA ILE A 189 -19.90 5.04 -11.75
C ILE A 189 -19.53 3.96 -10.73
N VAL A 190 -19.95 2.73 -10.92
CA VAL A 190 -19.53 1.58 -10.09
C VAL A 190 -18.00 1.45 -10.10
N GLY A 191 -17.37 1.49 -11.26
CA GLY A 191 -15.91 1.45 -11.42
C GLY A 191 -15.22 2.62 -10.73
N LEU A 192 -15.73 3.85 -10.89
CA LEU A 192 -15.18 5.04 -10.24
C LEU A 192 -15.30 4.98 -8.71
N LEU A 193 -16.43 4.52 -8.17
CA LEU A 193 -16.61 4.35 -6.74
C LEU A 193 -15.65 3.28 -6.17
N ALA A 194 -15.42 2.20 -6.93
CA ALA A 194 -14.46 1.17 -6.59
C ALA A 194 -13.02 1.71 -6.56
N VAL A 195 -12.59 2.48 -7.58
CA VAL A 195 -11.23 3.01 -7.72
C VAL A 195 -10.97 4.15 -6.73
N THR A 196 -11.90 5.11 -6.57
CA THR A 196 -11.68 6.32 -5.78
C THR A 196 -11.76 6.12 -4.27
N ARG A 197 -12.10 4.93 -3.79
CA ARG A 197 -12.26 4.59 -2.35
C ARG A 197 -13.16 5.57 -1.58
N ARG A 198 -14.11 6.22 -2.26
CA ARG A 198 -15.03 7.18 -1.61
C ARG A 198 -16.05 6.52 -0.69
N VAL A 199 -16.21 5.18 -0.77
CA VAL A 199 -17.12 4.42 0.09
C VAL A 199 -16.36 3.94 1.33
N PRO A 200 -16.90 4.16 2.55
CA PRO A 200 -16.33 3.66 3.80
C PRO A 200 -16.14 2.14 3.77
N GLU A 201 -15.06 1.64 4.40
CA GLU A 201 -14.70 0.21 4.39
C GLU A 201 -15.84 -0.72 4.81
N GLN A 202 -16.63 -0.31 5.78
CA GLN A 202 -17.78 -1.06 6.29
C GLN A 202 -18.89 -1.31 5.26
N TYR A 203 -18.94 -0.54 4.16
CA TYR A 203 -19.94 -0.68 3.10
C TYR A 203 -19.38 -1.25 1.79
N ARG A 204 -18.12 -1.67 1.76
CA ARG A 204 -17.48 -2.22 0.54
C ARG A 204 -18.16 -3.49 0.04
N THR A 205 -18.56 -4.39 0.95
CA THR A 205 -19.31 -5.60 0.59
C THR A 205 -20.64 -5.26 -0.05
N GLN A 206 -21.36 -4.24 0.47
CA GLN A 206 -22.60 -3.75 -0.14
C GLN A 206 -22.36 -3.17 -1.52
N LEU A 207 -21.33 -2.34 -1.68
CA LEU A 207 -20.98 -1.77 -3.00
C LEU A 207 -20.60 -2.86 -4.00
N ALA A 208 -19.83 -3.86 -3.57
CA ALA A 208 -19.41 -4.98 -4.42
C ALA A 208 -20.63 -5.78 -4.92
N LEU A 209 -21.55 -6.13 -4.03
CA LEU A 209 -22.77 -6.86 -4.39
C LEU A 209 -23.68 -6.02 -5.28
N LEU A 210 -23.92 -4.74 -4.92
CA LEU A 210 -24.72 -3.82 -5.69
C LEU A 210 -24.12 -3.61 -7.09
N GLY A 211 -22.81 -3.33 -7.15
CA GLY A 211 -22.10 -3.14 -8.40
C GLY A 211 -22.09 -4.38 -9.28
N SER A 212 -21.84 -5.57 -8.69
CA SER A 212 -21.91 -6.84 -9.43
C SER A 212 -23.31 -7.10 -9.98
N GLY A 213 -24.36 -6.75 -9.23
CA GLY A 213 -25.74 -6.87 -9.69
C GLY A 213 -26.04 -5.97 -10.90
N LEU A 214 -25.63 -4.70 -10.83
CA LEU A 214 -25.81 -3.74 -11.94
C LEU A 214 -25.00 -4.17 -13.18
N VAL A 215 -23.74 -4.59 -12.99
CA VAL A 215 -22.90 -5.10 -14.09
C VAL A 215 -23.52 -6.35 -14.74
N ALA A 216 -24.10 -7.25 -13.94
CA ALA A 216 -24.75 -8.45 -14.48
C ALA A 216 -25.94 -8.10 -15.38
N ILE A 217 -26.79 -7.13 -14.98
CA ILE A 217 -27.88 -6.61 -15.80
C ILE A 217 -27.34 -5.99 -17.08
N SER A 218 -26.37 -5.06 -16.97
CA SER A 218 -25.77 -4.38 -18.12
C SER A 218 -25.12 -5.33 -19.13
N VAL A 219 -24.52 -6.44 -18.68
CA VAL A 219 -23.97 -7.46 -19.58
C VAL A 219 -25.08 -8.16 -20.34
N SER A 220 -26.17 -8.58 -19.67
CA SER A 220 -27.31 -9.19 -20.33
C SER A 220 -28.02 -8.22 -21.31
N ASP A 221 -28.20 -6.93 -20.93
CA ASP A 221 -28.71 -5.89 -21.82
C ASP A 221 -27.82 -5.70 -23.06
N SER A 222 -26.50 -5.69 -22.89
CA SER A 222 -25.55 -5.56 -24.00
C SER A 222 -25.63 -6.76 -24.97
N ILE A 223 -25.76 -7.97 -24.43
CA ILE A 223 -25.91 -9.19 -25.25
C ILE A 223 -27.25 -9.17 -25.99
N PHE A 224 -28.32 -8.78 -25.29
CA PHE A 224 -29.64 -8.62 -25.89
C PHE A 224 -29.62 -7.62 -27.04
N ALA A 225 -29.08 -6.41 -26.80
CA ALA A 225 -28.96 -5.37 -27.83
C ALA A 225 -28.16 -5.86 -29.06
N TYR A 226 -27.09 -6.62 -28.84
CA TYR A 226 -26.27 -7.22 -29.90
C TYR A 226 -27.07 -8.24 -30.70
N ILE A 227 -27.75 -9.19 -30.05
CA ILE A 227 -28.54 -10.26 -30.74
C ILE A 227 -29.64 -9.62 -31.58
N ILE A 228 -30.41 -8.70 -31.03
CA ILE A 228 -31.47 -8.01 -31.77
C ILE A 228 -30.92 -7.20 -32.95
N SER A 229 -29.79 -6.49 -32.76
CA SER A 229 -29.16 -5.71 -33.83
C SER A 229 -28.61 -6.55 -34.98
N THR A 230 -28.27 -7.81 -34.71
CA THR A 230 -27.79 -8.76 -35.72
C THR A 230 -28.90 -9.63 -36.36
N GLY A 231 -30.16 -9.37 -36.01
CA GLY A 231 -31.33 -10.06 -36.56
C GLY A 231 -31.65 -11.40 -35.89
N GLY A 232 -31.12 -11.63 -34.70
CA GLY A 232 -31.49 -12.76 -33.83
C GLY A 232 -32.88 -12.54 -33.22
N GLU A 233 -33.69 -13.60 -33.20
CA GLU A 233 -35.06 -13.56 -32.68
C GLU A 233 -35.14 -14.06 -31.21
N GLU A 234 -34.18 -14.89 -30.78
CA GLU A 234 -34.21 -15.54 -29.45
C GLU A 234 -32.86 -15.33 -28.69
N MET A 235 -32.93 -15.05 -27.40
CA MET A 235 -31.77 -15.03 -26.51
C MET A 235 -31.43 -16.47 -26.04
N PRO A 236 -30.15 -16.87 -26.10
CA PRO A 236 -29.73 -18.11 -25.44
C PRO A 236 -29.96 -17.99 -23.90
N PRO A 237 -30.42 -19.07 -23.24
CA PRO A 237 -30.78 -19.04 -21.80
C PRO A 237 -29.68 -18.52 -20.88
N VAL A 238 -28.42 -18.87 -21.20
CA VAL A 238 -27.25 -18.43 -20.41
C VAL A 238 -27.09 -16.90 -20.41
N THR A 239 -27.60 -16.21 -21.41
CA THR A 239 -27.48 -14.75 -21.55
C THR A 239 -28.49 -13.98 -20.70
N ASN A 240 -29.60 -14.64 -20.29
CA ASN A 240 -30.63 -14.08 -19.41
C ASN A 240 -30.24 -14.12 -17.93
N VAL A 241 -29.18 -14.86 -17.58
CA VAL A 241 -28.72 -15.03 -16.17
C VAL A 241 -28.50 -13.70 -15.47
N GLY A 242 -28.04 -12.65 -16.15
CA GLY A 242 -27.83 -11.34 -15.56
C GLY A 242 -29.13 -10.65 -15.13
N PHE A 243 -30.22 -10.88 -15.83
CA PHE A 243 -31.54 -10.33 -15.48
C PHE A 243 -32.15 -10.99 -14.23
N ILE A 244 -31.72 -12.21 -13.90
CA ILE A 244 -32.09 -12.90 -12.65
C ILE A 244 -31.09 -12.59 -11.54
N ALA A 245 -29.80 -12.77 -11.81
CA ALA A 245 -28.73 -12.59 -10.83
C ALA A 245 -28.61 -11.14 -10.33
N GLY A 246 -28.79 -10.17 -11.23
CA GLY A 246 -28.64 -8.76 -10.93
C GLY A 246 -29.58 -8.28 -9.83
N PRO A 247 -30.91 -8.36 -9.99
CA PRO A 247 -31.87 -7.97 -8.97
C PRO A 247 -31.70 -8.76 -7.64
N LEU A 248 -31.34 -10.05 -7.71
CA LEU A 248 -31.08 -10.85 -6.52
C LEU A 248 -29.84 -10.36 -5.75
N LEU A 249 -28.75 -10.05 -6.44
CA LEU A 249 -27.53 -9.49 -5.85
C LEU A 249 -27.78 -8.12 -5.21
N ILE A 250 -28.57 -7.27 -5.87
CA ILE A 250 -29.01 -5.97 -5.31
C ILE A 250 -29.85 -6.18 -4.04
N GLY A 251 -30.76 -7.14 -4.05
CA GLY A 251 -31.55 -7.52 -2.87
C GLY A 251 -30.68 -8.00 -1.71
N VAL A 252 -29.71 -8.88 -2.00
CA VAL A 252 -28.73 -9.36 -1.01
C VAL A 252 -27.87 -8.20 -0.49
N ALA A 253 -27.43 -7.28 -1.35
CA ALA A 253 -26.71 -6.08 -0.93
C ALA A 253 -27.53 -5.24 0.07
N ALA A 254 -28.84 -5.11 -0.15
CA ALA A 254 -29.72 -4.39 0.76
C ALA A 254 -29.88 -5.08 2.13
N LEU A 255 -29.87 -6.41 2.14
CA LEU A 255 -29.99 -7.23 3.37
C LEU A 255 -28.66 -7.29 4.17
N THR A 256 -27.52 -7.02 3.55
CA THR A 256 -26.23 -6.97 4.25
C THR A 256 -26.11 -5.71 5.10
N GLY A 257 -25.73 -5.87 6.38
CA GLY A 257 -25.42 -4.76 7.28
C GLY A 257 -23.98 -4.26 7.10
N PRO A 258 -23.60 -3.16 7.79
CA PRO A 258 -22.21 -2.73 7.87
C PRO A 258 -21.36 -3.85 8.49
N ASP A 259 -20.15 -4.04 7.96
CA ASP A 259 -19.24 -5.07 8.45
C ASP A 259 -18.59 -4.62 9.77
N GLU A 260 -19.11 -5.09 10.92
CA GLU A 260 -18.66 -4.71 12.27
C GLU A 260 -17.34 -5.41 12.70
N ARG A 261 -16.76 -6.27 11.86
CA ARG A 261 -15.59 -7.10 12.23
C ARG A 261 -14.27 -6.37 11.99
N HIS A 262 -14.03 -5.28 12.70
CA HIS A 262 -12.82 -4.51 12.63
C HIS A 262 -11.83 -4.80 13.78
N GLY A 263 -11.25 -5.98 13.89
CA GLY A 263 -10.28 -6.17 14.97
C GLY A 263 -9.07 -7.05 14.71
N ALA A 264 -9.20 -8.23 14.16
CA ALA A 264 -8.11 -9.21 14.20
C ALA A 264 -7.70 -9.87 12.87
N HIS A 265 -8.55 -9.90 11.85
CA HIS A 265 -8.22 -10.51 10.55
C HIS A 265 -7.89 -9.51 9.43
N VAL A 266 -7.84 -8.23 9.76
CA VAL A 266 -7.77 -7.09 8.83
C VAL A 266 -6.46 -7.01 8.03
N ARG A 267 -5.31 -7.46 8.56
CA ARG A 267 -4.04 -7.28 7.82
C ARG A 267 -3.97 -8.07 6.51
N ARG A 268 -4.43 -9.32 6.47
CA ARG A 268 -4.41 -10.14 5.23
C ARG A 268 -5.52 -9.76 4.24
N ALA A 269 -6.73 -9.44 4.75
CA ALA A 269 -7.83 -8.98 3.91
C ALA A 269 -7.53 -7.60 3.31
N ARG A 270 -6.93 -6.67 4.07
CA ARG A 270 -6.53 -5.34 3.62
C ARG A 270 -5.53 -5.41 2.46
N HIS A 271 -4.54 -6.29 2.53
CA HIS A 271 -3.56 -6.45 1.45
C HIS A 271 -4.20 -6.97 0.15
N ARG A 272 -5.12 -7.93 0.24
CA ARG A 272 -5.85 -8.45 -0.94
C ARG A 272 -6.75 -7.40 -1.59
N THR A 273 -7.47 -6.60 -0.80
CA THR A 273 -8.31 -5.52 -1.34
C THR A 273 -7.48 -4.37 -1.89
N GLU A 274 -6.31 -4.05 -1.32
CA GLU A 274 -5.40 -3.05 -1.87
C GLU A 274 -4.83 -3.47 -3.23
N VAL A 275 -4.47 -4.73 -3.38
CA VAL A 275 -4.00 -5.29 -4.67
C VAL A 275 -5.13 -5.31 -5.71
N ALA A 276 -6.35 -5.70 -5.33
CA ALA A 276 -7.49 -5.74 -6.25
C ALA A 276 -7.82 -4.35 -6.84
N HIS A 277 -7.77 -3.28 -6.04
CA HIS A 277 -7.99 -1.91 -6.54
C HIS A 277 -6.90 -1.43 -7.50
N LEU A 278 -5.64 -1.81 -7.24
CA LEU A 278 -4.53 -1.47 -8.13
C LEU A 278 -4.62 -2.21 -9.47
N LEU A 279 -5.19 -3.41 -9.47
CA LEU A 279 -5.32 -4.25 -10.67
C LEU A 279 -6.53 -3.90 -11.53
N LEU A 280 -7.60 -3.32 -10.97
CA LEU A 280 -8.85 -3.07 -11.69
C LEU A 280 -8.69 -2.31 -13.01
N PRO A 281 -7.95 -1.18 -13.11
CA PRO A 281 -7.73 -0.49 -14.38
C PRO A 281 -7.03 -1.38 -15.41
N PHE A 282 -6.05 -2.18 -14.97
CA PHE A 282 -5.29 -3.07 -15.86
C PHE A 282 -6.12 -4.25 -16.35
N VAL A 283 -7.00 -4.80 -15.50
CA VAL A 283 -7.93 -5.87 -15.88
C VAL A 283 -8.89 -5.38 -16.95
N LEU A 284 -9.42 -4.16 -16.81
CA LEU A 284 -10.30 -3.57 -17.81
C LEU A 284 -9.57 -3.30 -19.13
N VAL A 285 -8.36 -2.79 -19.09
CA VAL A 285 -7.52 -2.61 -20.30
C VAL A 285 -7.22 -3.94 -20.97
N ALA A 286 -6.88 -4.98 -20.20
CA ALA A 286 -6.61 -6.31 -20.72
C ALA A 286 -7.87 -6.93 -21.36
N LEU A 287 -9.04 -6.76 -20.73
CA LEU A 287 -10.31 -7.21 -21.28
C LEU A 287 -10.65 -6.48 -22.59
N THR A 288 -10.48 -5.15 -22.61
CA THR A 288 -10.64 -4.34 -23.82
C THR A 288 -9.74 -4.84 -24.95
N ALA A 289 -8.46 -5.03 -24.65
CA ALA A 289 -7.49 -5.54 -25.63
C ALA A 289 -7.87 -6.94 -26.14
N ALA A 290 -8.38 -7.82 -25.26
CA ALA A 290 -8.83 -9.16 -25.64
C ALA A 290 -10.04 -9.13 -26.59
N VAL A 291 -11.02 -8.24 -26.31
CA VAL A 291 -12.20 -8.07 -27.19
C VAL A 291 -11.79 -7.55 -28.57
N VAL A 292 -10.98 -6.48 -28.61
CA VAL A 292 -10.50 -5.91 -29.89
C VAL A 292 -9.65 -6.91 -30.67
N ALA A 293 -8.80 -7.69 -29.98
CA ALA A 293 -8.02 -8.75 -30.63
C ALA A 293 -8.91 -9.88 -31.19
N ALA A 294 -9.95 -10.27 -30.44
CA ALA A 294 -10.92 -11.28 -30.91
C ALA A 294 -11.67 -10.80 -32.16
N GLN A 295 -12.10 -9.54 -32.20
CA GLN A 295 -12.72 -8.94 -33.39
C GLN A 295 -11.76 -8.94 -34.59
N ALA A 296 -10.50 -8.55 -34.38
CA ALA A 296 -9.48 -8.56 -35.44
C ALA A 296 -9.21 -9.96 -35.98
N VAL A 297 -9.13 -10.97 -35.09
CA VAL A 297 -8.96 -12.38 -35.49
C VAL A 297 -10.19 -12.91 -36.23
N ALA A 298 -11.38 -12.49 -35.83
CA ALA A 298 -12.64 -12.85 -36.52
C ALA A 298 -12.81 -12.15 -37.89
N GLY A 299 -11.88 -11.24 -38.24
CA GLY A 299 -11.94 -10.51 -39.51
C GLY A 299 -12.98 -9.37 -39.49
N TRP A 300 -13.46 -8.96 -38.30
CA TRP A 300 -14.41 -7.87 -38.18
C TRP A 300 -13.68 -6.52 -38.39
N ARG A 301 -14.38 -5.57 -39.00
CA ARG A 301 -13.82 -4.23 -39.20
C ARG A 301 -13.90 -3.47 -37.89
N ILE A 302 -12.76 -3.04 -37.40
CA ILE A 302 -12.67 -2.15 -36.22
C ILE A 302 -13.26 -0.80 -36.63
N ASP A 303 -14.22 -0.32 -35.85
CA ASP A 303 -14.84 0.99 -36.05
C ASP A 303 -13.83 2.13 -35.80
N PRO A 304 -13.81 3.20 -36.59
CA PRO A 304 -12.90 4.34 -36.37
C PRO A 304 -13.00 4.95 -34.95
N VAL A 305 -14.22 5.02 -34.36
CA VAL A 305 -14.43 5.52 -33.00
C VAL A 305 -13.75 4.60 -32.00
N GLU A 306 -13.92 3.30 -32.17
CA GLU A 306 -13.27 2.28 -31.32
C GLU A 306 -11.74 2.38 -31.42
N ALA A 307 -11.19 2.48 -32.63
CA ALA A 307 -9.75 2.60 -32.85
C ALA A 307 -9.16 3.85 -32.17
N VAL A 308 -9.80 5.01 -32.32
CA VAL A 308 -9.37 6.26 -31.70
C VAL A 308 -9.42 6.14 -30.18
N MET A 309 -10.48 5.57 -29.62
CA MET A 309 -10.63 5.42 -28.17
C MET A 309 -9.61 4.45 -27.58
N VAL A 310 -9.30 3.35 -28.28
CA VAL A 310 -8.22 2.42 -27.86
C VAL A 310 -6.89 3.15 -27.79
N VAL A 311 -6.55 3.93 -28.84
CA VAL A 311 -5.30 4.71 -28.87
C VAL A 311 -5.25 5.71 -27.69
N LEU A 312 -6.35 6.40 -27.42
CA LEU A 312 -6.45 7.35 -26.29
C LEU A 312 -6.26 6.63 -24.94
N VAL A 313 -6.92 5.49 -24.72
CA VAL A 313 -6.77 4.70 -23.49
C VAL A 313 -5.32 4.24 -23.33
N VAL A 314 -4.69 3.73 -24.37
CA VAL A 314 -3.27 3.33 -24.33
C VAL A 314 -2.36 4.52 -24.02
N ALA A 315 -2.60 5.68 -24.63
CA ALA A 315 -1.82 6.90 -24.36
C ALA A 315 -1.94 7.31 -22.88
N VAL A 316 -3.16 7.29 -22.31
CA VAL A 316 -3.38 7.61 -20.89
C VAL A 316 -2.68 6.59 -19.98
N VAL A 317 -2.73 5.29 -20.30
CA VAL A 317 -2.01 4.25 -19.55
C VAL A 317 -0.50 4.50 -19.57
N LEU A 318 0.07 4.86 -20.73
CA LEU A 318 1.49 5.17 -20.85
C LEU A 318 1.88 6.41 -20.02
N VAL A 319 1.10 7.48 -20.10
CA VAL A 319 1.31 8.69 -19.29
C VAL A 319 1.23 8.36 -17.79
N ARG A 320 0.23 7.60 -17.38
CA ARG A 320 0.10 7.12 -16.00
C ARG A 320 1.31 6.31 -15.56
N GLN A 321 1.80 5.40 -16.42
CA GLN A 321 2.96 4.57 -16.12
C GLN A 321 4.23 5.40 -15.95
N VAL A 322 4.45 6.39 -16.80
CA VAL A 322 5.59 7.31 -16.69
C VAL A 322 5.52 8.09 -15.37
N ILE A 323 4.38 8.69 -15.06
CA ILE A 323 4.19 9.44 -13.81
C ILE A 323 4.46 8.55 -12.59
N THR A 324 3.90 7.34 -12.56
CA THR A 324 4.10 6.39 -11.46
C THR A 324 5.57 5.98 -11.32
N SER A 325 6.27 5.74 -12.43
CA SER A 325 7.70 5.39 -12.45
C SER A 325 8.58 6.53 -11.92
N LEU A 326 8.30 7.77 -12.31
CA LEU A 326 9.02 8.96 -11.81
C LEU A 326 8.78 9.15 -10.30
N GLN A 327 7.56 8.99 -9.83
CA GLN A 327 7.23 9.08 -8.41
C GLN A 327 7.94 8.01 -7.59
N ASN A 328 7.98 6.76 -8.08
CA ASN A 328 8.68 5.67 -7.42
C ASN A 328 10.20 5.91 -7.36
N ALA A 329 10.82 6.45 -8.42
CA ALA A 329 12.24 6.79 -8.43
C ALA A 329 12.57 7.81 -7.33
N VAL A 330 11.79 8.91 -7.22
CA VAL A 330 11.97 9.93 -6.17
C VAL A 330 11.77 9.35 -4.77
N LEU A 331 10.79 8.43 -4.60
CA LEU A 331 10.53 7.80 -3.31
C LEU A 331 11.67 6.89 -2.88
N VAL A 332 12.21 6.09 -3.80
CA VAL A 332 13.38 5.21 -3.55
C VAL A 332 14.60 6.04 -3.14
N GLU A 333 14.86 7.14 -3.83
CA GLU A 333 15.97 8.05 -3.49
C GLU A 333 15.80 8.63 -2.08
N ARG A 334 14.60 9.11 -1.73
CA ARG A 334 14.31 9.63 -0.38
C ARG A 334 14.49 8.55 0.70
N LEU A 335 14.01 7.34 0.45
CA LEU A 335 14.16 6.22 1.39
C LEU A 335 15.63 5.86 1.60
N SER A 336 16.44 5.82 0.54
CA SER A 336 17.88 5.55 0.64
C SER A 336 18.62 6.64 1.43
N ALA A 337 18.28 7.92 1.22
CA ALA A 337 18.85 9.03 1.97
C ALA A 337 18.49 8.97 3.47
N ILE A 338 17.22 8.69 3.79
CA ILE A 338 16.77 8.52 5.18
C ILE A 338 17.47 7.33 5.84
N GLN A 339 17.59 6.20 5.14
CA GLN A 339 18.29 5.02 5.63
C GLN A 339 19.76 5.31 5.91
N ALA A 340 20.46 6.00 5.01
CA ALA A 340 21.84 6.43 5.21
C ALA A 340 21.98 7.35 6.44
N GLN A 341 21.04 8.29 6.62
CA GLN A 341 21.02 9.18 7.77
C GLN A 341 20.77 8.43 9.09
N LEU A 342 19.83 7.48 9.09
CA LEU A 342 19.57 6.64 10.27
C LEU A 342 20.78 5.77 10.62
N THR A 343 21.41 5.15 9.62
CA THR A 343 22.65 4.36 9.82
C THR A 343 23.77 5.22 10.38
N HIS A 344 23.96 6.42 9.82
CA HIS A 344 24.96 7.35 10.35
C HIS A 344 24.70 7.72 11.82
N ARG A 345 23.44 8.05 12.17
CA ARG A 345 23.06 8.35 13.56
C ARG A 345 23.21 7.15 14.50
N ALA A 346 22.98 5.94 14.02
CA ALA A 346 23.13 4.72 14.81
C ALA A 346 24.59 4.37 15.10
N LEU A 347 25.53 4.83 14.26
CA LEU A 347 26.95 4.48 14.33
C LEU A 347 27.87 5.61 14.80
N HIS A 348 27.34 6.86 14.93
CA HIS A 348 28.15 8.00 15.34
C HIS A 348 27.55 8.67 16.58
N ASP A 349 28.42 9.27 17.39
CA ASP A 349 28.03 10.06 18.56
C ASP A 349 27.44 11.41 18.10
N PRO A 350 26.23 11.77 18.53
CA PRO A 350 25.55 12.97 18.03
C PRO A 350 26.20 14.28 18.48
N LEU A 351 26.97 14.28 19.57
CA LEU A 351 27.63 15.47 20.08
C LEU A 351 28.93 15.76 19.34
N THR A 352 29.77 14.75 19.16
CA THR A 352 31.15 14.92 18.63
C THR A 352 31.29 14.56 17.15
N GLY A 353 30.29 13.86 16.58
CA GLY A 353 30.35 13.33 15.20
C GLY A 353 31.35 12.18 15.02
N LEU A 354 32.00 11.73 16.08
CA LEU A 354 32.93 10.59 16.07
C LEU A 354 32.17 9.25 15.96
N ALA A 355 32.88 8.17 15.69
CA ALA A 355 32.30 6.84 15.85
C ALA A 355 31.75 6.67 17.27
N ASN A 356 30.59 6.07 17.41
CA ASN A 356 30.08 5.69 18.73
C ASN A 356 30.64 4.32 19.16
N ARG A 357 30.25 3.87 20.33
CA ARG A 357 30.64 2.58 20.90
C ARG A 357 30.36 1.40 19.95
N VAL A 358 29.22 1.41 19.23
CA VAL A 358 28.82 0.31 18.33
C VAL A 358 29.77 0.22 17.15
N LEU A 359 30.01 1.33 16.45
CA LEU A 359 30.92 1.37 15.30
C LEU A 359 32.36 1.08 15.74
N PHE A 360 32.78 1.57 16.90
CA PHE A 360 34.10 1.29 17.43
C PHE A 360 34.29 -0.20 17.71
N GLY A 361 33.33 -0.86 18.36
CA GLY A 361 33.37 -2.28 18.65
C GLY A 361 33.45 -3.15 17.37
N GLU A 362 32.71 -2.76 16.32
CA GLU A 362 32.79 -3.41 15.01
C GLU A 362 34.20 -3.27 14.39
N ARG A 363 34.76 -2.04 14.40
CA ARG A 363 36.09 -1.77 13.87
C ARG A 363 37.19 -2.50 14.64
N LEU A 364 37.09 -2.52 15.96
CA LEU A 364 38.03 -3.23 16.82
C LEU A 364 37.99 -4.74 16.53
N ARG A 365 36.81 -5.34 16.41
CA ARG A 365 36.67 -6.76 16.06
C ARG A 365 37.33 -7.09 14.73
N ILE A 366 37.10 -6.23 13.69
CA ILE A 366 37.75 -6.42 12.40
C ILE A 366 39.26 -6.31 12.51
N ALA A 367 39.80 -5.37 13.31
CA ALA A 367 41.24 -5.24 13.54
C ALA A 367 41.83 -6.49 14.24
N VAL A 368 41.12 -7.00 15.25
CA VAL A 368 41.48 -8.23 15.98
C VAL A 368 41.50 -9.44 15.03
N ASP A 369 40.48 -9.60 14.20
CA ASP A 369 40.42 -10.72 13.24
C ASP A 369 41.56 -10.64 12.21
N ARG A 370 41.86 -9.44 11.69
CA ARG A 370 42.99 -9.21 10.79
C ARG A 370 44.33 -9.51 11.48
N HIS A 371 44.48 -9.19 12.77
CA HIS A 371 45.67 -9.52 13.53
C HIS A 371 45.80 -11.03 13.75
N ASN A 372 44.75 -11.70 14.19
CA ASN A 372 44.75 -13.14 14.43
C ASN A 372 45.05 -13.97 13.15
N ILE A 373 44.57 -13.49 11.97
CA ILE A 373 44.74 -14.23 10.70
C ILE A 373 46.06 -13.82 9.98
N HIS A 374 46.36 -12.52 9.96
CA HIS A 374 47.43 -11.97 9.10
C HIS A 374 48.56 -11.31 9.88
N HIS A 375 48.53 -11.37 11.21
CA HIS A 375 49.52 -10.73 12.11
C HIS A 375 49.70 -9.22 11.83
N ARG A 376 48.65 -8.53 11.33
CA ARG A 376 48.70 -7.09 11.09
C ARG A 376 48.74 -6.36 12.41
N PRO A 377 49.75 -5.49 12.64
CA PRO A 377 49.86 -4.73 13.88
C PRO A 377 48.76 -3.67 13.92
N PHE A 378 48.21 -3.42 15.13
CA PHE A 378 47.35 -2.27 15.41
C PHE A 378 47.59 -1.82 16.85
N ALA A 379 47.09 -0.60 17.17
CA ALA A 379 47.14 -0.08 18.53
C ALA A 379 45.75 0.38 18.98
N LEU A 380 45.40 0.01 20.19
CA LEU A 380 44.19 0.48 20.89
C LEU A 380 44.58 1.46 21.98
N VAL A 381 43.96 2.62 22.00
CA VAL A 381 44.10 3.61 23.06
C VAL A 381 42.75 3.94 23.62
N ILE A 382 42.56 3.77 24.94
CA ILE A 382 41.42 4.30 25.69
C ILE A 382 41.86 5.59 26.34
N VAL A 383 41.03 6.62 26.25
CA VAL A 383 41.29 7.98 26.72
C VAL A 383 40.15 8.38 27.64
N ASP A 384 40.46 8.84 28.82
CA ASP A 384 39.48 9.34 29.77
C ASP A 384 39.93 10.73 30.24
N LEU A 385 39.00 11.70 30.21
CA LEU A 385 39.30 13.08 30.63
C LEU A 385 39.34 13.21 32.13
N ASP A 386 40.48 13.61 32.64
CA ASP A 386 40.68 13.78 34.08
C ASP A 386 39.82 14.94 34.60
N ASP A 387 39.09 14.69 35.70
CA ASP A 387 38.29 15.69 36.42
C ASP A 387 37.25 16.42 35.54
N PHE A 388 36.75 15.78 34.46
CA PHE A 388 35.75 16.36 33.55
C PHE A 388 34.47 16.77 34.26
N LYS A 389 34.08 16.06 35.35
CA LYS A 389 32.95 16.46 36.19
C LYS A 389 33.13 17.83 36.80
N ALA A 390 34.36 18.16 37.25
CA ALA A 390 34.64 19.49 37.82
C ALA A 390 34.50 20.62 36.78
N ILE A 391 34.76 20.31 35.49
CA ILE A 391 34.51 21.24 34.39
C ILE A 391 33.00 21.49 34.25
N ASN A 392 32.20 20.43 34.24
CA ASN A 392 30.73 20.56 34.19
C ASN A 392 30.15 21.28 35.38
N ASP A 393 30.64 20.97 36.61
CA ASP A 393 30.16 21.59 37.86
C ASP A 393 30.50 23.09 37.90
N ARG A 394 31.64 23.49 37.31
CA ARG A 394 32.12 24.89 37.32
C ARG A 394 31.57 25.74 36.18
N TYR A 395 31.45 25.20 34.98
CA TYR A 395 31.13 25.96 33.74
C TYR A 395 29.81 25.56 33.10
N GLY A 396 29.13 24.57 33.66
CA GLY A 396 27.87 24.04 33.16
C GLY A 396 28.04 22.96 32.06
N HIS A 397 27.01 22.18 31.86
CA HIS A 397 27.00 21.06 30.89
C HIS A 397 27.25 21.51 29.43
N SER A 398 26.75 22.69 29.04
CA SER A 398 27.00 23.22 27.69
C SER A 398 28.49 23.48 27.42
N ALA A 399 29.22 23.99 28.43
CA ALA A 399 30.68 24.16 28.33
C ALA A 399 31.40 22.81 28.25
N GLY A 400 30.93 21.80 29.02
CA GLY A 400 31.41 20.45 28.96
C GLY A 400 31.21 19.82 27.56
N ASP A 401 30.07 20.05 26.94
CA ASP A 401 29.77 19.57 25.56
C ASP A 401 30.74 20.17 24.53
N VAL A 402 31.05 21.47 24.64
CA VAL A 402 32.03 22.13 23.76
C VAL A 402 33.44 21.58 24.00
N VAL A 403 33.80 21.28 25.27
CA VAL A 403 35.09 20.61 25.60
C VAL A 403 35.15 19.23 24.91
N LEU A 404 34.10 18.41 25.01
CA LEU A 404 34.04 17.10 24.39
C LEU A 404 34.19 17.18 22.86
N GLN A 405 33.54 18.11 22.21
CA GLN A 405 33.69 18.38 20.77
C GLN A 405 35.15 18.76 20.43
N ALA A 406 35.73 19.67 21.18
CA ALA A 406 37.10 20.10 20.96
C ALA A 406 38.13 18.97 21.18
N VAL A 407 37.91 18.12 22.19
CA VAL A 407 38.72 16.92 22.45
C VAL A 407 38.58 15.94 21.28
N GLY A 408 37.37 15.68 20.82
CA GLY A 408 37.12 14.81 19.64
C GLY A 408 37.88 15.29 18.39
N GLN A 409 37.83 16.59 18.11
CA GLN A 409 38.57 17.18 16.97
C GLN A 409 40.09 17.05 17.16
N ARG A 410 40.59 17.29 18.36
CA ARG A 410 42.00 17.15 18.68
C ARG A 410 42.50 15.70 18.54
N LEU A 411 41.76 14.74 19.07
CA LEU A 411 42.06 13.32 18.87
C LEU A 411 42.09 12.93 17.39
N ARG A 412 41.13 13.44 16.61
CA ARG A 412 41.07 13.23 15.19
C ARG A 412 42.31 13.77 14.44
N SER A 413 42.82 14.93 14.87
CA SER A 413 44.06 15.51 14.31
C SER A 413 45.33 14.74 14.68
N CYS A 414 45.27 13.93 15.73
CA CYS A 414 46.40 13.08 16.15
C CYS A 414 46.54 11.80 15.35
N VAL A 415 45.59 11.45 14.48
CA VAL A 415 45.55 10.17 13.77
C VAL A 415 45.25 10.37 12.30
N ARG A 416 45.45 9.32 11.48
CA ARG A 416 45.17 9.36 10.02
C ARG A 416 43.68 9.24 9.77
N ALA A 417 43.24 9.58 8.57
CA ALA A 417 41.84 9.41 8.13
C ALA A 417 41.39 7.94 8.16
N THR A 418 42.31 6.99 8.01
CA THR A 418 42.06 5.54 8.07
C THR A 418 41.88 5.00 9.48
N ASP A 419 42.37 5.73 10.49
CA ASP A 419 42.25 5.35 11.89
C ASP A 419 40.87 5.72 12.44
N THR A 420 40.43 5.01 13.47
CA THR A 420 39.13 5.24 14.07
C THR A 420 39.27 5.98 15.41
N VAL A 421 38.60 7.14 15.51
CA VAL A 421 38.41 7.84 16.78
C VAL A 421 36.94 7.72 17.14
N ALA A 422 36.68 7.33 18.39
CA ALA A 422 35.33 7.11 18.89
C ALA A 422 35.12 7.81 20.23
N ARG A 423 33.87 8.13 20.55
CA ARG A 423 33.42 8.46 21.90
C ARG A 423 32.59 7.30 22.42
N LEU A 424 33.03 6.71 23.52
CA LEU A 424 32.39 5.53 24.12
C LEU A 424 31.21 5.90 25.02
N GLY A 425 31.23 7.09 25.59
CA GLY A 425 30.19 7.68 26.44
C GLY A 425 30.80 8.61 27.48
N GLY A 426 30.03 9.56 27.97
CA GLY A 426 30.52 10.51 28.96
C GLY A 426 31.77 11.25 28.49
N ASP A 427 32.86 11.09 29.25
CA ASP A 427 34.21 11.63 29.05
C ASP A 427 35.21 10.61 28.49
N GLU A 428 34.73 9.39 28.10
CA GLU A 428 35.54 8.31 27.58
C GLU A 428 35.64 8.36 26.07
N PHE A 429 36.85 8.33 25.50
CA PHE A 429 37.15 8.22 24.10
C PHE A 429 38.02 6.98 23.82
N ALA A 430 37.99 6.52 22.58
CA ALA A 430 38.84 5.45 22.12
C ALA A 430 39.46 5.78 20.77
N VAL A 431 40.68 5.31 20.57
CA VAL A 431 41.42 5.45 19.31
C VAL A 431 41.93 4.09 18.89
N LEU A 432 41.60 3.69 17.65
CA LEU A 432 42.10 2.48 17.01
C LEU A 432 42.97 2.88 15.83
N VAL A 433 44.25 2.55 15.88
CA VAL A 433 45.23 2.85 14.85
C VAL A 433 45.59 1.57 14.10
N ASP A 434 45.30 1.55 12.79
CA ASP A 434 45.64 0.42 11.92
C ASP A 434 47.08 0.59 11.39
N ALA A 435 47.93 -0.45 11.60
CA ALA A 435 49.33 -0.44 11.20
C ALA A 435 50.12 0.81 11.68
N PRO A 436 50.35 0.99 12.99
CA PRO A 436 51.05 2.15 13.50
C PRO A 436 52.45 2.28 12.93
N ALA A 437 52.75 3.44 12.33
CA ALA A 437 54.08 3.77 11.79
C ALA A 437 55.04 4.31 12.85
N LEU A 438 54.55 4.45 14.10
CA LEU A 438 55.32 4.92 15.23
C LEU A 438 55.96 3.78 16.00
N PRO A 439 57.11 4.01 16.67
CA PRO A 439 57.64 3.00 17.59
C PRO A 439 56.61 2.66 18.67
N PRO A 440 56.73 1.47 19.31
CA PRO A 440 55.82 1.06 20.38
C PRO A 440 55.61 2.19 21.37
N GLY A 441 54.38 2.54 21.69
CA GLY A 441 54.05 3.66 22.58
C GLY A 441 53.95 5.03 21.96
N GLY A 442 54.39 5.23 20.76
CA GLY A 442 54.42 6.55 20.12
C GLY A 442 53.06 7.20 19.95
N ILE A 443 51.97 6.43 19.75
CA ILE A 443 50.63 6.97 19.61
C ILE A 443 50.12 7.58 20.95
N GLY A 444 50.33 6.91 22.08
CA GLY A 444 49.94 7.39 23.38
C GLY A 444 50.63 8.76 23.71
N GLN A 445 51.95 8.82 23.44
CA GLN A 445 52.71 10.07 23.66
C GLN A 445 52.27 11.20 22.73
N ARG A 446 51.97 10.89 21.47
CA ARG A 446 51.44 11.88 20.50
C ARG A 446 50.11 12.47 20.95
N ILE A 447 49.19 11.62 21.38
CA ILE A 447 47.92 12.07 21.91
C ILE A 447 48.14 12.91 23.19
N LEU A 448 48.93 12.42 24.15
CA LEU A 448 49.21 13.12 25.39
C LEU A 448 49.83 14.49 25.14
N SER A 449 50.82 14.58 24.23
CA SER A 449 51.44 15.87 23.89
C SER A 449 50.43 16.87 23.31
N ALA A 450 49.42 16.39 22.56
CA ALA A 450 48.34 17.25 22.08
C ALA A 450 47.49 17.82 23.21
N PHE A 451 47.34 17.13 24.32
CA PHE A 451 46.61 17.61 25.50
C PHE A 451 47.40 18.62 26.35
N HIS A 452 48.70 18.74 26.18
CA HIS A 452 49.50 19.79 26.83
C HIS A 452 49.19 21.20 26.29
N HIS A 453 48.50 21.31 25.20
CA HIS A 453 48.09 22.59 24.63
C HIS A 453 46.68 22.96 25.14
N ALA A 454 46.51 24.19 25.62
CA ALA A 454 45.21 24.67 26.05
C ALA A 454 44.14 24.54 24.98
N PHE A 455 42.94 24.20 25.38
CA PHE A 455 41.75 24.25 24.54
C PHE A 455 41.22 25.70 24.57
N VAL A 456 40.99 26.26 23.39
CA VAL A 456 40.38 27.61 23.28
C VAL A 456 38.90 27.40 22.99
N ILE A 457 38.06 27.72 23.96
CA ILE A 457 36.61 27.48 23.91
C ILE A 457 35.95 28.83 24.26
N GLU A 458 35.17 29.39 23.35
CA GLU A 458 34.47 30.66 23.52
C GLU A 458 35.34 31.80 24.09
N GLY A 459 36.61 31.84 23.70
CA GLY A 459 37.60 32.82 24.18
C GLY A 459 38.32 32.46 25.48
N TRP A 460 37.94 31.38 26.16
CA TRP A 460 38.59 30.88 27.36
C TRP A 460 39.69 29.87 27.01
N ARG A 461 40.80 29.94 27.71
CA ARG A 461 41.89 28.95 27.66
C ARG A 461 41.72 27.95 28.80
N LEU A 462 41.33 26.73 28.46
CA LEU A 462 41.13 25.66 29.42
C LEU A 462 42.19 24.57 29.25
N MET A 463 42.86 24.21 30.33
CA MET A 463 43.75 23.03 30.35
C MET A 463 42.88 21.80 30.66
N VAL A 464 42.84 20.85 29.76
CA VAL A 464 42.16 19.55 29.93
C VAL A 464 43.22 18.48 29.99
N SER A 465 43.27 17.71 31.04
CA SER A 465 44.15 16.55 31.21
C SER A 465 43.41 15.29 30.84
N ALA A 466 44.13 14.28 30.37
CA ALA A 466 43.58 12.96 30.04
C ALA A 466 44.53 11.83 30.49
N SER A 467 43.95 10.76 30.99
CA SER A 467 44.65 9.52 31.28
C SER A 467 44.43 8.51 30.16
N LEU A 468 45.53 7.94 29.65
CA LEU A 468 45.49 7.07 28.48
C LEU A 468 45.98 5.66 28.85
N GLY A 469 45.21 4.64 28.43
CA GLY A 469 45.63 3.24 28.42
C GLY A 469 45.93 2.78 27.01
N VAL A 470 47.11 2.31 26.76
CA VAL A 470 47.59 1.90 25.43
C VAL A 470 47.84 0.40 25.42
N VAL A 471 47.28 -0.28 24.40
CA VAL A 471 47.52 -1.71 24.14
C VAL A 471 47.96 -1.87 22.70
N GLU A 472 49.13 -2.51 22.53
CA GLU A 472 49.63 -2.97 21.25
C GLU A 472 49.70 -4.48 21.32
N PRO A 473 48.89 -5.22 20.53
CA PRO A 473 48.91 -6.66 20.56
C PRO A 473 50.27 -7.25 20.15
N GLY A 474 50.82 -8.13 20.98
CA GLY A 474 51.98 -8.92 20.63
C GLY A 474 51.61 -10.16 19.79
N GLN A 475 52.51 -11.12 19.68
CA GLN A 475 52.26 -12.38 18.96
C GLN A 475 51.45 -13.39 19.81
N GLU A 476 50.48 -12.93 20.60
CA GLU A 476 49.65 -13.81 21.42
C GLU A 476 48.58 -14.51 20.56
N PRO A 477 48.38 -15.82 20.74
CA PRO A 477 47.33 -16.54 20.02
C PRO A 477 45.95 -16.21 20.56
N ARG A 478 44.94 -15.98 19.67
CA ARG A 478 43.50 -15.82 19.99
C ARG A 478 43.15 -14.59 20.85
N LEU A 479 43.57 -13.45 20.42
CA LEU A 479 43.09 -12.18 21.00
C LEU A 479 41.61 -11.97 20.74
N THR A 480 40.91 -11.36 21.70
CA THR A 480 39.52 -10.91 21.56
C THR A 480 39.43 -9.40 21.81
N ALA A 481 38.39 -8.76 21.21
CA ALA A 481 38.16 -7.35 21.41
C ALA A 481 37.96 -7.02 22.90
N ASP A 482 37.19 -7.83 23.63
CA ASP A 482 36.91 -7.65 25.05
C ASP A 482 38.20 -7.72 25.91
N LEU A 483 39.11 -8.65 25.59
CA LEU A 483 40.39 -8.75 26.28
C LEU A 483 41.24 -7.49 26.09
N LEU A 484 41.27 -6.96 24.87
CA LEU A 484 42.06 -5.75 24.57
C LEU A 484 41.49 -4.51 25.23
N LEU A 485 40.17 -4.39 25.26
CA LEU A 485 39.48 -3.33 25.97
C LEU A 485 39.75 -3.39 27.46
N HIS A 486 39.65 -4.58 28.06
CA HIS A 486 40.01 -4.82 29.47
C HIS A 486 41.46 -4.38 29.79
N ARG A 487 42.40 -4.77 28.92
CA ARG A 487 43.83 -4.41 29.08
C ARG A 487 44.07 -2.90 28.98
N ALA A 488 43.38 -2.23 28.05
CA ALA A 488 43.49 -0.79 27.89
C ALA A 488 42.90 -0.05 29.09
N ASP A 489 41.75 -0.50 29.60
CA ASP A 489 41.14 0.05 30.81
C ASP A 489 42.04 -0.18 32.03
N ALA A 490 42.66 -1.36 32.20
CA ALA A 490 43.59 -1.64 33.29
C ALA A 490 44.80 -0.67 33.26
N ALA A 491 45.38 -0.47 32.10
CA ALA A 491 46.50 0.46 31.90
C ALA A 491 46.08 1.92 32.24
N MET A 492 44.90 2.36 31.75
CA MET A 492 44.36 3.68 32.02
C MET A 492 44.10 3.89 33.50
N TYR A 493 43.52 2.92 34.22
CA TYR A 493 43.29 2.96 35.64
C TYR A 493 44.60 3.12 36.45
N VAL A 494 45.67 2.36 36.09
CA VAL A 494 46.97 2.53 36.66
C VAL A 494 47.52 3.96 36.44
N GLY A 495 47.31 4.50 35.23
CA GLY A 495 47.65 5.89 34.92
C GLY A 495 46.98 6.90 35.84
N LYS A 496 45.66 6.79 36.06
CA LYS A 496 44.90 7.61 36.98
C LYS A 496 45.43 7.55 38.41
N ARG A 497 45.82 6.40 38.86
CA ARG A 497 46.42 6.23 40.23
C ARG A 497 47.82 6.83 40.36
N ARG A 498 48.61 6.86 39.28
CA ARG A 498 49.98 7.42 39.28
C ARG A 498 50.07 8.94 39.17
N GLY A 499 48.93 9.64 39.16
CA GLY A 499 48.91 11.10 39.19
C GLY A 499 48.15 11.75 38.02
N LYS A 500 47.43 11.01 37.21
CA LYS A 500 46.67 11.47 36.05
C LYS A 500 47.56 12.11 34.95
N GLY A 501 46.99 12.46 33.81
CA GLY A 501 47.70 13.15 32.75
C GLY A 501 48.83 12.33 32.12
N VAL A 502 48.76 11.03 32.09
CA VAL A 502 49.83 10.11 31.64
C VAL A 502 49.28 9.07 30.65
N ALA A 503 50.14 8.64 29.74
CA ALA A 503 49.91 7.48 28.88
C ALA A 503 50.62 6.25 29.43
N VAL A 504 49.89 5.21 29.73
CA VAL A 504 50.39 3.97 30.29
C VAL A 504 50.21 2.82 29.32
N HIS A 505 51.27 2.13 29.00
CA HIS A 505 51.24 0.89 28.24
C HIS A 505 50.87 -0.28 29.12
N TYR A 506 49.94 -1.11 28.67
CA TYR A 506 49.52 -2.30 29.35
C TYR A 506 50.73 -3.25 29.58
N ARG A 507 50.81 -3.79 30.76
CA ARG A 507 51.71 -4.89 31.16
C ARG A 507 50.91 -5.92 31.97
N PRO A 508 51.17 -7.22 31.86
CA PRO A 508 50.40 -8.24 32.60
C PRO A 508 50.32 -8.07 34.12
N GLU A 509 51.33 -7.43 34.71
CA GLU A 509 51.35 -7.18 36.15
C GLU A 509 50.21 -6.20 36.59
N MET A 510 49.71 -5.39 35.69
CA MET A 510 48.64 -4.38 35.97
C MET A 510 47.31 -5.03 36.28
N ASP A 511 47.03 -6.22 35.81
CA ASP A 511 45.82 -6.96 36.15
C ASP A 511 45.67 -7.22 37.64
N ARG A 512 46.79 -7.27 38.38
CA ARG A 512 46.83 -7.43 39.86
C ARG A 512 46.57 -6.12 40.60
N GLU A 513 46.77 -4.98 39.97
CA GLU A 513 46.57 -3.67 40.56
C GLU A 513 45.11 -3.18 40.50
N VAL A 514 44.27 -3.83 39.66
CA VAL A 514 42.88 -3.45 39.49
C VAL A 514 41.99 -4.17 40.52
N PRO A 515 41.17 -3.42 41.32
CA PRO A 515 40.31 -4.04 42.32
C PRO A 515 39.28 -4.98 41.71
N GLN A 516 38.97 -6.11 42.39
CA GLN A 516 38.01 -7.12 41.91
C GLN A 516 36.62 -6.54 41.64
N LEU A 517 36.20 -5.50 42.34
CA LEU A 517 34.94 -4.77 42.12
C LEU A 517 34.92 -4.05 40.77
N ALA A 518 36.06 -3.46 40.36
CA ALA A 518 36.18 -2.86 39.04
C ALA A 518 36.13 -3.92 37.93
N GLN A 519 36.72 -5.11 38.15
CA GLN A 519 36.67 -6.23 37.24
C GLN A 519 35.24 -6.79 37.05
N ALA A 520 34.41 -6.78 38.09
CA ALA A 520 33.01 -7.22 38.00
C ALA A 520 32.15 -6.23 37.20
N ALA A 521 32.40 -4.91 37.30
CA ALA A 521 31.71 -3.88 36.53
C ALA A 521 32.02 -3.97 35.02
N TRP A 522 33.19 -4.51 34.63
CA TRP A 522 33.60 -4.69 33.24
C TRP A 522 33.04 -5.94 32.57
N ARG A 523 32.65 -6.95 33.36
CA ARG A 523 32.01 -8.18 32.89
C ARG A 523 30.50 -8.02 32.63
N SER A 524 29.93 -6.90 32.95
CA SER A 524 28.51 -6.63 32.71
C SER A 524 28.24 -6.40 31.20
N PRO A 525 27.36 -7.19 30.56
CA PRO A 525 27.01 -7.03 29.14
C PRO A 525 26.43 -5.65 28.79
N ALA A 526 26.00 -4.89 29.82
CA ALA A 526 25.44 -3.55 29.68
C ALA A 526 26.49 -2.46 29.38
N ARG A 527 27.78 -2.76 29.49
CA ARG A 527 28.85 -1.78 29.29
C ARG A 527 29.51 -1.85 27.92
N TRP A 528 29.32 -2.96 27.18
CA TRP A 528 29.90 -3.17 25.83
C TRP A 528 28.86 -3.50 24.76
#